data_1bc132422c5fb27f38f9a8d5218755f1
#
_entry.id   1bc132422c5fb27f38f9a8d5218755f1
#
_cell.length_a   1.000
_cell.length_b   1.000
_cell.length_c   1.000
_cell.angle_alpha   90.00
_cell.angle_beta   90.00
_cell.angle_gamma   90.00
#
_symmetry.space_group_name_H-M   'P 1'
#
loop_
_entity.id
_entity.type
_entity.pdbx_description
1 polymer ?
#
loop_
_entity_poly.entity_id
_entity_poly.type
_entity_poly.pdbx_seq_one_letter_code
_entity_poly.pdbx_strand_id
1 'polypeptide(L)' 'MVDRTHYPETDPRHHTLKIKGLLEDSMRHIREDIPKVADPKAQALFETSAEVLGGLITAYEHFEQRSEAAWR' A
#
# COMPACT_ATOMS: atom_id res chain seq x y z
N MET A 1 26.19 -1.42 11.22
CA MET A 1 24.85 -1.06 11.72
C MET A 1 23.80 -2.00 11.15
N VAL A 2 22.91 -2.47 11.99
CA VAL A 2 21.86 -3.41 11.53
C VAL A 2 20.68 -2.61 10.96
N ASP A 3 20.32 -2.90 9.73
CA ASP A 3 19.15 -2.32 9.11
C ASP A 3 17.91 -3.10 9.57
N ARG A 4 17.03 -2.44 10.32
CA ARG A 4 15.82 -3.07 10.88
C ARG A 4 14.79 -3.45 9.82
N THR A 5 14.92 -2.89 8.61
CA THR A 5 14.01 -3.20 7.50
C THR A 5 14.54 -4.33 6.63
N HIS A 6 15.72 -4.85 6.95
CA HIS A 6 16.32 -5.91 6.16
C HIS A 6 15.89 -7.28 6.67
N TYR A 7 15.19 -8.02 5.82
CA TYR A 7 14.71 -9.37 6.10
C TYR A 7 15.18 -10.31 5.00
N PRO A 8 15.50 -11.58 5.34
CA PRO A 8 15.84 -12.57 4.31
C PRO A 8 14.66 -12.82 3.36
N GLU A 9 14.95 -13.24 2.14
CA GLU A 9 13.92 -13.49 1.11
C GLU A 9 12.88 -14.51 1.54
N THR A 10 13.19 -15.37 2.49
CA THR A 10 12.25 -16.34 3.02
C THR A 10 11.28 -15.75 4.03
N ASP A 11 11.57 -14.56 4.54
CA ASP A 11 10.67 -13.86 5.46
C ASP A 11 9.65 -13.08 4.63
N PRO A 12 8.34 -13.27 4.87
CA PRO A 12 7.32 -12.54 4.11
C PRO A 12 7.52 -11.03 4.14
N ARG A 13 8.07 -10.48 5.23
CA ARG A 13 8.27 -9.05 5.36
C ARG A 13 9.29 -8.49 4.37
N HIS A 14 10.21 -9.33 3.88
CA HIS A 14 11.10 -8.93 2.79
C HIS A 14 10.31 -8.48 1.57
N HIS A 15 9.21 -9.18 1.30
CA HIS A 15 8.35 -8.91 0.15
C HIS A 15 7.28 -7.87 0.45
N THR A 16 6.67 -7.93 1.64
CA THR A 16 5.58 -7.02 1.99
C THR A 16 6.04 -5.58 2.07
N LEU A 17 7.28 -5.33 2.54
CA LEU A 17 7.82 -3.97 2.58
C LEU A 17 7.95 -3.39 1.19
N LYS A 18 8.42 -4.19 0.22
CA LYS A 18 8.54 -3.74 -1.17
C LYS A 18 7.19 -3.51 -1.81
N ILE A 19 6.26 -4.46 -1.62
CA ILE A 19 4.91 -4.35 -2.19
C ILE A 19 4.18 -3.15 -1.59
N LYS A 20 4.29 -2.96 -0.29
CA LYS A 20 3.67 -1.80 0.37
C LYS A 20 4.19 -0.49 -0.22
N GLY A 21 5.50 -0.40 -0.46
CA GLY A 21 6.09 0.77 -1.11
C GLY A 21 5.51 1.04 -2.50
N LEU A 22 5.32 -0.02 -3.30
CA LEU A 22 4.71 0.11 -4.62
C LEU A 22 3.24 0.55 -4.52
N LEU A 23 2.51 0.03 -3.55
CA LEU A 23 1.11 0.44 -3.32
C LEU A 23 1.03 1.90 -2.89
N GLU A 24 1.94 2.34 -2.02
CA GLU A 24 1.99 3.73 -1.58
C GLU A 24 2.31 4.67 -2.75
N ASP A 25 3.26 4.30 -3.59
CA ASP A 25 3.61 5.09 -4.77
C ASP A 25 2.43 5.17 -5.74
N SER A 26 1.75 4.06 -5.98
CA SER A 26 0.58 4.02 -6.85
C SER A 26 -0.56 4.87 -6.30
N MET A 27 -0.82 4.78 -5.01
CA MET A 27 -1.86 5.58 -4.36
C MET A 27 -1.58 7.07 -4.49
N ARG A 28 -0.32 7.47 -4.25
CA ARG A 28 0.08 8.88 -4.37
C ARG A 28 -0.08 9.36 -5.80
N HIS A 29 0.34 8.56 -6.78
CA HIS A 29 0.21 8.92 -8.19
C HIS A 29 -1.25 9.10 -8.59
N ILE A 30 -2.11 8.18 -8.15
CA ILE A 30 -3.55 8.26 -8.43
C ILE A 30 -4.13 9.55 -7.85
N ARG A 31 -3.81 9.89 -6.60
CA ARG A 31 -4.32 11.11 -5.97
C ARG A 31 -3.83 12.38 -6.66
N GLU A 32 -2.60 12.36 -7.17
CA GLU A 32 -2.06 13.47 -7.95
C GLU A 32 -2.79 13.66 -9.26
N ASP A 33 -3.30 12.59 -9.86
CA ASP A 33 -3.95 12.63 -11.17
C ASP A 33 -5.45 12.99 -11.09
N ILE A 34 -6.09 12.81 -9.93
CA ILE A 34 -7.52 13.12 -9.78
C ILE A 34 -7.85 14.53 -10.28
N PRO A 35 -7.15 15.60 -9.86
CA PRO A 35 -7.49 16.95 -10.31
C PRO A 35 -7.12 17.24 -11.75
N LYS A 36 -6.36 16.35 -12.40
CA LYS A 36 -5.92 16.57 -13.79
C LYS A 36 -6.96 16.14 -14.81
N VAL A 37 -7.93 15.32 -14.40
CA VAL A 37 -8.97 14.84 -15.31
C VAL A 37 -10.27 15.56 -15.00
N ALA A 38 -11.05 15.83 -16.06
CA ALA A 38 -12.32 16.53 -15.94
C ALA A 38 -13.52 15.58 -15.87
N ASP A 39 -13.32 14.32 -16.28
CA ASP A 39 -14.39 13.32 -16.32
C ASP A 39 -14.75 12.87 -14.89
N PRO A 40 -16.00 13.13 -14.42
CA PRO A 40 -16.39 12.71 -13.06
C PRO A 40 -16.32 11.20 -12.83
N LYS A 41 -16.54 10.40 -13.87
CA LYS A 41 -16.44 8.94 -13.74
C LYS A 41 -15.01 8.51 -13.53
N ALA A 42 -14.07 9.13 -14.22
CA ALA A 42 -12.65 8.86 -14.02
C ALA A 42 -12.20 9.30 -12.63
N GLN A 43 -12.66 10.46 -12.18
CA GLN A 43 -12.36 10.94 -10.82
C GLN A 43 -12.86 9.97 -9.77
N ALA A 44 -14.10 9.48 -9.92
CA ALA A 44 -14.67 8.50 -9.00
C ALA A 44 -13.89 7.20 -9.00
N LEU A 45 -13.47 6.72 -10.17
CA LEU A 45 -12.65 5.52 -10.29
C LEU A 45 -11.32 5.69 -9.56
N PHE A 46 -10.66 6.83 -9.75
CA PHE A 46 -9.37 7.10 -9.13
C PHE A 46 -9.50 7.22 -7.61
N GLU A 47 -10.55 7.89 -7.13
CA GLU A 47 -10.80 7.99 -5.69
C GLU A 47 -11.03 6.62 -5.06
N THR A 48 -11.86 5.78 -5.70
CA THR A 48 -12.11 4.42 -5.22
C THR A 48 -10.81 3.60 -5.22
N SER A 49 -10.02 3.72 -6.30
CA SER A 49 -8.74 3.01 -6.40
C SER A 49 -7.80 3.42 -5.27
N ALA A 50 -7.70 4.71 -4.99
CA ALA A 50 -6.84 5.21 -3.90
C ALA A 50 -7.30 4.67 -2.54
N GLU A 51 -8.61 4.61 -2.31
CA GLU A 51 -9.16 4.07 -1.05
C GLU A 51 -8.87 2.58 -0.91
N VAL A 52 -9.03 1.81 -1.97
CA VAL A 52 -8.71 0.37 -1.95
C VAL A 52 -7.22 0.16 -1.67
N LEU A 53 -6.36 0.92 -2.33
CA LEU A 53 -4.92 0.84 -2.09
C LEU A 53 -4.58 1.21 -0.64
N GLY A 54 -5.23 2.25 -0.11
CA GLY A 54 -5.04 2.64 1.29
C GLY A 54 -5.40 1.54 2.26
N GLY A 55 -6.52 0.83 1.99
CA GLY A 55 -6.93 -0.33 2.79
C GLY A 55 -5.93 -1.47 2.72
N LEU A 56 -5.40 -1.74 1.51
CA LEU A 56 -4.36 -2.76 1.34
C LEU A 56 -3.09 -2.39 2.09
N ILE A 57 -2.66 -1.15 2.01
CA ILE A 57 -1.47 -0.68 2.75
C ILE A 57 -1.64 -0.92 4.25
N THR A 58 -2.82 -0.59 4.78
CA THR A 58 -3.14 -0.81 6.18
C THR A 58 -3.07 -2.31 6.53
N ALA A 59 -3.61 -3.17 5.66
CA ALA A 59 -3.55 -4.62 5.87
C ALA A 59 -2.11 -5.12 5.90
N TYR A 60 -1.25 -4.61 5.01
CA TYR A 60 0.16 -4.96 5.00
C TYR A 60 0.85 -4.53 6.29
N GLU A 61 0.54 -3.33 6.77
CA GLU A 61 1.10 -2.84 8.04
C GLU A 61 0.68 -3.73 9.21
N HIS A 62 -0.60 -4.12 9.26
CA HIS A 62 -1.10 -5.01 10.30
C HIS A 62 -0.43 -6.38 10.24
N PHE A 63 -0.23 -6.91 9.04
CA PHE A 63 0.49 -8.17 8.86
C PHE A 63 1.91 -8.07 9.41
N GLU A 64 2.62 -7.01 9.03
CA GLU A 64 4.01 -6.79 9.46
C GLU A 64 4.13 -6.67 10.98
N GLN A 65 3.15 -6.03 11.60
CA GLN A 65 3.09 -5.83 13.04
C GLN A 65 2.46 -7.01 13.77
N ARG A 66 1.82 -7.92 13.02
CA ARG A 66 1.06 -9.04 13.54
C ARG A 66 0.02 -8.61 14.56
N SER A 67 -0.59 -7.46 14.29
CA SER A 67 -1.53 -6.83 15.22
C SER A 67 -2.92 -7.45 15.18
N GLU A 68 -3.26 -8.17 14.11
CA GLU A 68 -4.54 -8.84 13.98
C GLU A 68 -4.40 -10.33 14.22
N ALA A 69 -5.43 -10.94 14.85
CA ALA A 69 -5.40 -12.36 15.16
C ALA A 69 -5.21 -13.24 13.94
N ALA A 70 -5.75 -12.84 12.78
CA ALA A 70 -5.63 -13.59 11.54
C ALA A 70 -4.19 -13.71 11.04
N TRP A 71 -3.31 -12.79 11.45
CA TRP A 71 -1.92 -12.75 11.01
C TRP A 71 -0.93 -13.37 11.99
N ARG A 72 -1.37 -13.78 13.15
CA ARG A 72 -0.50 -14.33 14.20
C ARG A 72 -0.21 -15.81 14.00
#